data_92aa113508c24ed499fd14e7e5a866d1
#
_entry.id   92aa113508c24ed499fd14e7e5a866d1
#
_cell.length_a   1.000
_cell.length_b   1.000
_cell.length_c   1.000
_cell.angle_alpha   90.00
_cell.angle_beta   90.00
_cell.angle_gamma   90.00
#
_symmetry.space_group_name_H-M   'P 1'
#
loop_
_entity.id
_entity.type
_entity.pdbx_description
1 polymer ?
#
loop_
_entity_poly.entity_id
_entity_poly.type
_entity_poly.pdbx_seq_one_letter_code
_entity_poly.pdbx_strand_id
1 'polypeptide(L)'
;MKRVLSTILALCLAAGTLTSCVPKKGGASSVPAGSASGSATAATDNLNPTGMPIVKTPVEFEIAAQTNFSKNFAELEFFQGLEKETNVKINWTMSPREGWNEKKGLLFAGELPDAFYGQAILTDVDVIKYGSQGMLIPLEDYIEKYAPNVKKLLENETYRKQLTAPDGHIYALPSLTELSPRTHDKLFINKTWLDKLNLPVPTTPEEFEKTLQAFADNDMNGDGSKDDEIPFSFLYNRKENGLYSLFGSFGQLDNLTHFVVKDHKVVYTAMTEPYKEAIMYFNSLYKKGLIDKEGFTHDFNVFTAKLKAPEKDVGSFPGWSLSSSAGANKDDYVALAPLKGKDGKQIWNTYPSKINAKGSFAITNKCENPEVLMRWIDTHYNPETALQIDQGLIGKTLVKTDDGRYDYLPLPEGKTFAEQIHDYSPGNNGVGAVTMEIASKLNLNANLKERAKLDEFFAPYNVPDEEVFPSVYFTVEEVEKISALETDIKAYVDQCYANWIVNGGIEKEWDGYLKKLNDMKVDEYIKIYSDAYERYNKA
;
A
#
# COMPACT_ATOMS: atom_id res chain seq x y z
N MET A 1 47.56 -21.12 -3.27
CA MET A 1 48.07 -21.99 -4.38
C MET A 1 47.01 -22.05 -5.48
N LYS A 2 47.45 -21.69 -6.72
CA LYS A 2 46.87 -21.98 -8.07
C LYS A 2 45.39 -21.52 -8.28
N ARG A 3 45.05 -20.41 -8.96
CA ARG A 3 45.14 -20.05 -10.41
C ARG A 3 44.70 -21.18 -11.36
N VAL A 4 43.65 -20.89 -12.15
CA VAL A 4 43.41 -21.26 -13.56
C VAL A 4 42.02 -20.67 -13.91
N LEU A 5 41.75 -19.93 -14.85
CA LEU A 5 42.14 -19.40 -16.15
C LEU A 5 40.86 -19.24 -17.00
N SER A 6 40.74 -18.08 -17.57
CA SER A 6 39.79 -17.62 -18.59
C SER A 6 39.69 -18.53 -19.81
N THR A 7 38.53 -18.51 -20.49
CA THR A 7 38.53 -18.66 -21.95
C THR A 7 37.43 -17.78 -22.57
N ILE A 8 37.88 -16.83 -23.37
CA ILE A 8 37.21 -16.00 -24.33
C ILE A 8 36.87 -16.83 -25.57
N LEU A 9 35.68 -16.68 -26.15
CA LEU A 9 35.49 -16.99 -27.56
C LEU A 9 34.65 -15.90 -28.21
N ALA A 10 35.31 -15.17 -29.11
CA ALA A 10 34.76 -14.16 -29.99
C ALA A 10 34.60 -14.72 -31.43
N LEU A 11 33.83 -13.99 -32.22
CA LEU A 11 33.67 -13.99 -33.69
C LEU A 11 32.68 -14.99 -34.31
N CYS A 12 31.65 -14.41 -35.02
CA CYS A 12 31.78 -14.12 -36.45
C CYS A 12 30.70 -13.15 -36.95
N LEU A 13 31.16 -12.03 -37.51
CA LEU A 13 30.41 -11.19 -38.43
C LEU A 13 30.26 -11.92 -39.78
N ALA A 14 29.09 -11.85 -40.42
CA ALA A 14 28.95 -12.01 -41.86
C ALA A 14 28.00 -10.91 -42.37
N ALA A 15 28.59 -9.98 -43.09
CA ALA A 15 27.92 -8.97 -43.90
C ALA A 15 27.36 -9.60 -45.18
N GLY A 16 26.14 -9.29 -45.53
CA GLY A 16 25.51 -9.63 -46.79
C GLY A 16 24.72 -8.43 -47.31
N THR A 17 25.37 -7.68 -48.19
CA THR A 17 24.74 -6.63 -49.04
C THR A 17 23.98 -7.26 -50.20
N LEU A 18 22.74 -6.88 -50.46
CA LEU A 18 22.13 -6.97 -51.79
C LEU A 18 21.08 -5.88 -52.00
N THR A 19 21.48 -4.95 -52.79
CA THR A 19 20.84 -4.18 -53.88
C THR A 19 19.32 -4.03 -53.97
N SER A 20 19.00 -2.78 -54.10
CA SER A 20 17.76 -2.14 -54.55
C SER A 20 17.16 -2.72 -55.85
N CYS A 21 15.83 -2.76 -55.89
CA CYS A 21 15.05 -2.50 -57.13
C CYS A 21 13.72 -1.88 -56.79
N VAL A 22 13.53 -0.64 -57.24
CA VAL A 22 12.22 0.06 -57.36
C VAL A 22 11.59 -0.34 -58.68
N PRO A 23 10.29 -0.55 -58.77
CA PRO A 23 9.53 -0.03 -59.88
C PRO A 23 8.33 0.85 -59.46
N LYS A 24 8.06 1.79 -60.34
CA LYS A 24 7.06 2.86 -60.35
C LYS A 24 5.62 2.38 -60.58
N LYS A 25 4.73 3.12 -59.93
CA LYS A 25 3.37 3.58 -60.34
C LYS A 25 2.36 2.62 -60.97
N GLY A 26 1.18 2.63 -60.36
CA GLY A 26 -0.08 2.66 -61.11
C GLY A 26 -1.24 1.89 -60.45
N GLY A 27 -2.33 2.59 -60.18
CA GLY A 27 -3.65 1.97 -60.07
C GLY A 27 -4.34 2.13 -58.72
N ALA A 28 -5.13 3.17 -58.60
CA ALA A 28 -6.20 3.24 -57.60
C ALA A 28 -7.23 2.12 -57.86
N SER A 29 -7.46 1.29 -56.86
CA SER A 29 -8.64 0.42 -56.82
C SER A 29 -9.30 0.55 -55.49
N SER A 30 -10.49 1.12 -55.50
CA SER A 30 -11.42 1.25 -54.38
C SER A 30 -11.80 -0.14 -53.84
N VAL A 31 -11.46 -0.40 -52.61
CA VAL A 31 -12.01 -1.55 -51.85
C VAL A 31 -13.22 -1.03 -51.08
N PRO A 32 -14.36 -1.69 -51.15
CA PRO A 32 -15.59 -1.26 -50.47
C PRO A 32 -15.42 -1.38 -48.97
N ALA A 33 -15.86 -0.36 -48.22
CA ALA A 33 -16.07 -0.43 -46.80
C ALA A 33 -17.03 -1.59 -46.47
N GLY A 34 -16.46 -2.69 -46.00
CA GLY A 34 -17.24 -3.80 -45.43
C GLY A 34 -17.73 -3.40 -44.03
N SER A 35 -19.00 -3.36 -43.91
CA SER A 35 -19.76 -3.08 -42.69
C SER A 35 -19.33 -4.02 -41.54
N ALA A 36 -18.59 -3.51 -40.57
CA ALA A 36 -18.44 -4.12 -39.26
C ALA A 36 -19.69 -3.75 -38.43
N SER A 37 -20.81 -4.38 -38.69
CA SER A 37 -22.10 -4.13 -38.01
C SER A 37 -22.73 -5.41 -37.47
N GLY A 38 -21.92 -6.43 -37.14
CA GLY A 38 -22.45 -7.74 -36.72
C GLY A 38 -22.16 -8.17 -35.29
N SER A 39 -21.22 -7.51 -34.59
CA SER A 39 -20.76 -8.00 -33.27
C SER A 39 -21.42 -7.26 -32.09
N ALA A 40 -21.70 -5.98 -32.19
CA ALA A 40 -22.23 -5.19 -31.06
C ALA A 40 -23.70 -5.49 -30.71
N THR A 41 -24.52 -5.94 -31.68
CA THR A 41 -25.94 -6.26 -31.45
C THR A 41 -26.15 -7.61 -30.77
N ALA A 42 -25.25 -8.56 -30.95
CA ALA A 42 -25.37 -9.90 -30.33
C ALA A 42 -25.01 -9.90 -28.84
N ALA A 43 -24.09 -9.01 -28.42
CA ALA A 43 -23.68 -8.92 -27.03
C ALA A 43 -24.74 -8.29 -26.11
N THR A 44 -25.47 -7.27 -26.60
CA THR A 44 -26.56 -6.63 -25.85
C THR A 44 -27.77 -7.52 -25.67
N ASP A 45 -28.01 -8.46 -26.55
CA ASP A 45 -29.15 -9.42 -26.45
C ASP A 45 -28.91 -10.49 -25.36
N ASN A 46 -27.64 -10.82 -25.03
CA ASN A 46 -27.31 -11.78 -23.99
C ASN A 46 -27.28 -11.14 -22.58
N LEU A 47 -27.03 -9.83 -22.47
CA LEU A 47 -26.98 -9.13 -21.21
C LEU A 47 -28.37 -8.92 -20.60
N ASN A 48 -28.55 -9.31 -19.34
CA ASN A 48 -29.68 -8.87 -18.55
C ASN A 48 -29.38 -7.47 -18.00
N PRO A 49 -30.20 -6.45 -18.29
CA PRO A 49 -29.88 -5.08 -17.83
C PRO A 49 -29.86 -4.93 -16.30
N THR A 50 -30.63 -5.77 -15.60
CA THR A 50 -30.72 -5.81 -14.12
C THR A 50 -30.90 -7.22 -13.62
N GLY A 51 -30.69 -7.48 -12.35
CA GLY A 51 -30.89 -8.78 -11.69
C GLY A 51 -29.82 -9.83 -12.05
N MET A 52 -30.04 -11.05 -11.58
CA MET A 52 -29.18 -12.21 -11.83
C MET A 52 -29.98 -13.26 -12.63
N PRO A 53 -29.32 -14.09 -13.44
CA PRO A 53 -27.89 -13.99 -13.80
C PRO A 53 -27.58 -12.75 -14.64
N ILE A 54 -26.29 -12.35 -14.70
CA ILE A 54 -25.88 -11.19 -15.50
C ILE A 54 -26.13 -11.41 -16.99
N VAL A 55 -25.88 -12.61 -17.46
CA VAL A 55 -26.08 -13.00 -18.86
C VAL A 55 -27.00 -14.22 -18.95
N LYS A 56 -27.81 -14.30 -20.05
CA LYS A 56 -28.74 -15.39 -20.28
C LYS A 56 -28.03 -16.70 -20.61
N THR A 57 -26.97 -16.63 -21.41
CA THR A 57 -26.08 -17.74 -21.75
C THR A 57 -24.67 -17.46 -21.19
N PRO A 58 -23.97 -18.47 -20.64
CA PRO A 58 -22.66 -18.28 -20.04
C PRO A 58 -21.67 -17.64 -21.00
N VAL A 59 -20.82 -16.78 -20.45
CA VAL A 59 -19.68 -16.16 -21.11
C VAL A 59 -18.41 -16.37 -20.28
N GLU A 60 -17.26 -16.32 -20.94
CA GLU A 60 -15.95 -16.50 -20.29
C GLU A 60 -15.08 -15.24 -20.51
N PHE A 61 -14.24 -14.90 -19.52
CA PHE A 61 -13.27 -13.83 -19.60
C PHE A 61 -11.91 -14.31 -19.09
N GLU A 62 -10.84 -13.82 -19.71
CA GLU A 62 -9.46 -14.02 -19.27
C GLU A 62 -9.04 -12.89 -18.33
N ILE A 63 -8.78 -13.20 -17.05
CA ILE A 63 -8.37 -12.21 -16.06
C ILE A 63 -7.00 -12.56 -15.48
N ALA A 64 -6.06 -11.60 -15.56
CA ALA A 64 -4.78 -11.73 -14.89
C ALA A 64 -4.88 -11.25 -13.44
N ALA A 65 -4.36 -12.05 -12.51
CA ALA A 65 -4.40 -11.78 -11.09
C ALA A 65 -3.10 -12.13 -10.37
N GLN A 66 -2.88 -11.49 -9.21
CA GLN A 66 -1.78 -11.83 -8.30
C GLN A 66 -2.30 -12.33 -6.95
N THR A 67 -1.51 -13.16 -6.30
CA THR A 67 -1.82 -13.66 -4.94
C THR A 67 -0.55 -13.89 -4.12
N ASN A 68 -0.69 -13.76 -2.81
CA ASN A 68 0.31 -14.18 -1.82
C ASN A 68 0.06 -15.61 -1.31
N PHE A 69 -1.01 -16.26 -1.76
CA PHE A 69 -1.44 -17.57 -1.30
C PHE A 69 -1.37 -18.59 -2.43
N SER A 70 -1.26 -19.86 -2.06
CA SER A 70 -1.07 -20.94 -3.02
C SER A 70 -2.31 -21.33 -3.82
N LYS A 71 -3.52 -20.99 -3.33
CA LYS A 71 -4.78 -21.34 -4.02
C LYS A 71 -5.03 -20.46 -5.23
N ASN A 72 -5.40 -21.08 -6.34
CA ASN A 72 -5.95 -20.37 -7.48
C ASN A 72 -7.35 -19.82 -7.13
N PHE A 73 -7.68 -18.64 -7.63
CA PHE A 73 -9.01 -18.05 -7.40
C PHE A 73 -10.15 -18.92 -7.94
N ALA A 74 -9.93 -19.69 -9.00
CA ALA A 74 -10.90 -20.68 -9.49
C ALA A 74 -11.25 -21.77 -8.46
N GLU A 75 -10.36 -22.02 -7.48
CA GLU A 75 -10.58 -23.03 -6.42
C GLU A 75 -11.36 -22.48 -5.23
N LEU A 76 -11.54 -21.16 -5.13
CA LEU A 76 -12.23 -20.51 -4.03
C LEU A 76 -13.75 -20.65 -4.17
N GLU A 77 -14.41 -21.13 -3.13
CA GLU A 77 -15.88 -21.29 -3.11
C GLU A 77 -16.59 -19.96 -3.42
N PHE A 78 -16.01 -18.84 -3.07
CA PHE A 78 -16.52 -17.51 -3.39
C PHE A 78 -16.71 -17.32 -4.91
N PHE A 79 -15.66 -17.55 -5.71
CA PHE A 79 -15.73 -17.36 -7.16
C PHE A 79 -16.57 -18.44 -7.86
N GLN A 80 -16.54 -19.68 -7.34
CA GLN A 80 -17.41 -20.76 -7.85
C GLN A 80 -18.89 -20.46 -7.60
N GLY A 81 -19.22 -19.81 -6.47
CA GLY A 81 -20.57 -19.33 -6.18
C GLY A 81 -20.97 -18.20 -7.12
N LEU A 82 -20.08 -17.24 -7.33
CA LEU A 82 -20.32 -16.09 -8.19
C LEU A 82 -20.51 -16.49 -9.67
N GLU A 83 -19.73 -17.46 -10.18
CA GLU A 83 -19.91 -18.02 -11.53
C GLU A 83 -21.33 -18.59 -11.71
N LYS A 84 -21.79 -19.39 -10.75
CA LYS A 84 -23.16 -19.99 -10.81
C LYS A 84 -24.25 -18.93 -10.72
N GLU A 85 -24.06 -17.88 -9.95
CA GLU A 85 -25.04 -16.81 -9.78
C GLU A 85 -25.14 -15.92 -11.03
N THR A 86 -23.99 -15.62 -11.64
CA THR A 86 -23.86 -14.62 -12.70
C THR A 86 -23.92 -15.17 -14.12
N ASN A 87 -23.65 -16.46 -14.33
CA ASN A 87 -23.30 -17.09 -15.60
C ASN A 87 -22.03 -16.49 -16.25
N VAL A 88 -21.17 -15.86 -15.46
CA VAL A 88 -19.87 -15.32 -15.91
C VAL A 88 -18.76 -16.15 -15.34
N LYS A 89 -18.02 -16.84 -16.21
CA LYS A 89 -16.87 -17.64 -15.83
C LYS A 89 -15.58 -16.84 -16.04
N ILE A 90 -14.67 -16.92 -15.08
CA ILE A 90 -13.36 -16.28 -15.17
C ILE A 90 -12.27 -17.36 -15.31
N ASN A 91 -11.51 -17.27 -16.37
CA ASN A 91 -10.29 -18.02 -16.59
C ASN A 91 -9.11 -17.23 -15.99
N TRP A 92 -8.64 -17.66 -14.82
CA TRP A 92 -7.64 -16.94 -14.05
C TRP A 92 -6.22 -17.23 -14.50
N THR A 93 -5.47 -16.21 -14.92
CA THR A 93 -4.02 -16.26 -15.07
C THR A 93 -3.37 -15.73 -13.79
N MET A 94 -3.08 -16.65 -12.85
CA MET A 94 -2.52 -16.32 -11.55
C MET A 94 -1.02 -16.19 -11.58
N SER A 95 -0.47 -15.27 -10.79
CA SER A 95 0.96 -15.12 -10.55
C SER A 95 1.26 -14.81 -9.08
N PRO A 96 2.37 -15.31 -8.53
CA PRO A 96 2.87 -14.86 -7.23
C PRO A 96 3.16 -13.36 -7.27
N ARG A 97 3.00 -12.69 -6.12
CA ARG A 97 3.24 -11.24 -6.00
C ARG A 97 4.68 -10.86 -6.30
N GLU A 98 5.64 -11.70 -5.91
CA GLU A 98 7.08 -11.48 -6.11
C GLU A 98 7.48 -11.38 -7.59
N GLY A 99 6.84 -12.09 -8.48
CA GLY A 99 7.11 -12.06 -9.94
C GLY A 99 6.15 -11.18 -10.73
N TRP A 100 5.19 -10.51 -10.06
CA TRP A 100 4.09 -9.83 -10.76
C TRP A 100 4.54 -8.69 -11.67
N ASN A 101 5.48 -7.86 -11.23
CA ASN A 101 5.92 -6.71 -12.04
C ASN A 101 6.51 -7.13 -13.38
N GLU A 102 7.30 -8.20 -13.42
CA GLU A 102 7.84 -8.76 -14.66
C GLU A 102 6.71 -9.33 -15.53
N LYS A 103 5.84 -10.16 -14.95
CA LYS A 103 4.70 -10.75 -15.65
C LYS A 103 3.79 -9.69 -16.24
N LYS A 104 3.44 -8.66 -15.47
CA LYS A 104 2.64 -7.53 -15.91
C LYS A 104 3.27 -6.82 -17.12
N GLY A 105 4.58 -6.56 -17.05
CA GLY A 105 5.31 -5.96 -18.17
C GLY A 105 5.21 -6.78 -19.46
N LEU A 106 5.30 -8.11 -19.36
CA LEU A 106 5.13 -9.00 -20.50
C LEU A 106 3.70 -8.98 -21.06
N LEU A 107 2.67 -8.92 -20.20
CA LEU A 107 1.28 -8.82 -20.64
C LEU A 107 1.02 -7.52 -21.41
N PHE A 108 1.51 -6.39 -20.92
CA PHE A 108 1.37 -5.11 -21.64
C PHE A 108 2.19 -5.02 -22.91
N ALA A 109 3.28 -5.77 -23.02
CA ALA A 109 4.10 -5.83 -24.25
C ALA A 109 3.60 -6.86 -25.28
N GLY A 110 2.76 -7.81 -24.88
CA GLY A 110 2.30 -8.93 -25.69
C GLY A 110 0.77 -8.99 -25.83
N GLU A 111 0.17 -10.04 -25.29
CA GLU A 111 -1.28 -10.25 -25.30
C GLU A 111 -1.90 -9.82 -23.96
N LEU A 112 -2.80 -8.85 -24.03
CA LEU A 112 -3.56 -8.38 -22.87
C LEU A 112 -4.67 -9.37 -22.52
N PRO A 113 -4.93 -9.61 -21.22
CA PRO A 113 -6.17 -10.24 -20.78
C PRO A 113 -7.36 -9.28 -20.95
N ASP A 114 -8.58 -9.75 -20.73
CA ASP A 114 -9.77 -8.89 -20.69
C ASP A 114 -9.71 -7.88 -19.54
N ALA A 115 -9.18 -8.31 -18.39
CA ALA A 115 -9.00 -7.43 -17.23
C ALA A 115 -7.83 -7.85 -16.32
N PHE A 116 -7.48 -6.93 -15.43
CA PHE A 116 -6.59 -7.15 -14.29
C PHE A 116 -7.40 -7.12 -12.99
N TYR A 117 -7.11 -8.03 -12.05
CA TYR A 117 -7.81 -8.16 -10.78
C TYR A 117 -6.86 -8.46 -9.62
N GLY A 118 -6.98 -7.71 -8.53
CA GLY A 118 -6.26 -7.93 -7.26
C GLY A 118 -5.83 -6.64 -6.60
N GLN A 119 -5.65 -6.66 -5.28
CA GLN A 119 -5.19 -5.48 -4.57
C GLN A 119 -3.83 -5.02 -5.10
N ALA A 120 -3.73 -3.76 -5.54
CA ALA A 120 -2.54 -3.16 -6.14
C ALA A 120 -1.99 -3.94 -7.35
N ILE A 121 -2.87 -4.55 -8.16
CA ILE A 121 -2.47 -5.28 -9.37
C ILE A 121 -1.79 -4.35 -10.38
N LEU A 122 -2.25 -3.10 -10.45
CA LEU A 122 -1.63 -2.02 -11.21
C LEU A 122 -1.17 -0.93 -10.24
N THR A 123 0.03 -0.40 -10.45
CA THR A 123 0.49 0.81 -9.75
C THR A 123 -0.22 2.04 -10.29
N ASP A 124 -0.15 3.16 -9.56
CA ASP A 124 -0.68 4.45 -10.05
C ASP A 124 -0.04 4.84 -11.39
N VAL A 125 1.26 4.57 -11.54
CA VAL A 125 2.01 4.78 -12.78
C VAL A 125 1.46 3.93 -13.93
N ASP A 126 1.17 2.65 -13.66
CA ASP A 126 0.59 1.76 -14.67
C ASP A 126 -0.78 2.26 -15.13
N VAL A 127 -1.64 2.65 -14.19
CA VAL A 127 -3.00 3.14 -14.48
C VAL A 127 -2.94 4.35 -15.41
N ILE A 128 -2.10 5.33 -15.07
CA ILE A 128 -1.95 6.56 -15.88
C ILE A 128 -1.30 6.27 -17.23
N LYS A 129 -0.20 5.54 -17.25
CA LYS A 129 0.54 5.20 -18.47
C LYS A 129 -0.33 4.42 -19.46
N TYR A 130 -0.91 3.33 -19.02
CA TYR A 130 -1.65 2.45 -19.92
C TYR A 130 -3.06 2.95 -20.22
N GLY A 131 -3.66 3.73 -19.31
CA GLY A 131 -4.90 4.48 -19.57
C GLY A 131 -4.69 5.50 -20.70
N SER A 132 -3.71 6.38 -20.58
CA SER A 132 -3.41 7.38 -21.62
C SER A 132 -3.00 6.80 -22.98
N GLN A 133 -2.49 5.56 -23.00
CA GLN A 133 -2.18 4.80 -24.22
C GLN A 133 -3.38 4.07 -24.82
N GLY A 134 -4.55 4.13 -24.15
CA GLY A 134 -5.77 3.42 -24.58
C GLY A 134 -5.69 1.90 -24.44
N MET A 135 -4.77 1.36 -23.64
CA MET A 135 -4.67 -0.06 -23.33
C MET A 135 -5.64 -0.45 -22.20
N LEU A 136 -5.92 0.46 -21.27
CA LEU A 136 -7.02 0.40 -20.32
C LEU A 136 -8.14 1.31 -20.81
N ILE A 137 -9.40 0.87 -20.71
CA ILE A 137 -10.54 1.67 -21.16
C ILE A 137 -11.03 2.63 -20.06
N PRO A 138 -11.55 3.82 -20.41
CA PRO A 138 -12.29 4.68 -19.48
C PRO A 138 -13.55 3.97 -18.97
N LEU A 139 -13.82 4.06 -17.68
CA LEU A 139 -14.86 3.28 -17.03
C LEU A 139 -16.15 4.07 -16.72
N GLU A 140 -16.16 5.41 -16.82
CA GLU A 140 -17.25 6.28 -16.35
C GLU A 140 -18.60 5.93 -16.96
N ASP A 141 -18.66 5.74 -18.27
CA ASP A 141 -19.88 5.40 -18.97
C ASP A 141 -20.42 4.02 -18.57
N TYR A 142 -19.51 3.07 -18.31
CA TYR A 142 -19.86 1.73 -17.84
C TYR A 142 -20.33 1.75 -16.38
N ILE A 143 -19.67 2.57 -15.53
CA ILE A 143 -20.07 2.77 -14.14
C ILE A 143 -21.48 3.34 -14.09
N GLU A 144 -21.75 4.39 -14.85
CA GLU A 144 -23.06 5.05 -14.88
C GLU A 144 -24.18 4.10 -15.29
N LYS A 145 -23.94 3.23 -16.29
CA LYS A 145 -24.98 2.36 -16.87
C LYS A 145 -25.11 1.00 -16.20
N TYR A 146 -24.00 0.45 -15.68
CA TYR A 146 -23.93 -0.97 -15.33
C TYR A 146 -23.42 -1.28 -13.92
N ALA A 147 -22.93 -0.27 -13.17
CA ALA A 147 -22.30 -0.48 -11.88
C ALA A 147 -22.89 0.41 -10.77
N PRO A 148 -24.13 0.18 -10.33
CA PRO A 148 -24.82 1.02 -9.34
C PRO A 148 -24.11 1.05 -7.98
N ASN A 149 -23.44 -0.04 -7.55
CA ASN A 149 -22.70 -0.06 -6.28
C ASN A 149 -21.42 0.78 -6.37
N VAL A 150 -20.67 0.68 -7.47
CA VAL A 150 -19.49 1.54 -7.72
C VAL A 150 -19.91 2.99 -7.85
N LYS A 151 -21.02 3.29 -8.56
CA LYS A 151 -21.57 4.64 -8.67
C LYS A 151 -21.87 5.22 -7.29
N LYS A 152 -22.53 4.46 -6.41
CA LYS A 152 -22.81 4.86 -5.02
C LYS A 152 -21.51 5.15 -4.24
N LEU A 153 -20.47 4.33 -4.41
CA LEU A 153 -19.16 4.56 -3.79
C LEU A 153 -18.56 5.91 -4.23
N LEU A 154 -18.67 6.25 -5.50
CA LEU A 154 -18.14 7.49 -6.10
C LEU A 154 -18.98 8.74 -5.80
N GLU A 155 -20.13 8.63 -5.12
CA GLU A 155 -20.82 9.77 -4.51
C GLU A 155 -19.96 10.42 -3.41
N ASN A 156 -19.05 9.66 -2.79
CA ASN A 156 -18.02 10.21 -1.93
C ASN A 156 -16.99 10.96 -2.78
N GLU A 157 -16.99 12.29 -2.66
CA GLU A 157 -16.14 13.18 -3.44
C GLU A 157 -14.65 12.89 -3.25
N THR A 158 -14.22 12.52 -2.04
CA THR A 158 -12.81 12.17 -1.76
C THR A 158 -12.40 10.93 -2.54
N TYR A 159 -13.22 9.88 -2.56
CA TYR A 159 -12.91 8.68 -3.34
C TYR A 159 -12.89 8.96 -4.83
N ARG A 160 -13.87 9.71 -5.32
CA ARG A 160 -13.93 10.10 -6.73
C ARG A 160 -12.70 10.89 -7.16
N LYS A 161 -12.28 11.91 -6.39
CA LYS A 161 -11.07 12.70 -6.67
C LYS A 161 -9.80 11.84 -6.68
N GLN A 162 -9.68 10.89 -5.74
CA GLN A 162 -8.52 10.01 -5.66
C GLN A 162 -8.42 9.03 -6.83
N LEU A 163 -9.56 8.66 -7.45
CA LEU A 163 -9.64 7.68 -8.53
C LEU A 163 -9.67 8.30 -9.91
N THR A 164 -9.93 9.61 -10.01
CA THR A 164 -9.94 10.33 -11.29
C THR A 164 -8.52 10.67 -11.71
N ALA A 165 -8.13 10.23 -12.90
CA ALA A 165 -6.86 10.56 -13.52
C ALA A 165 -6.79 12.04 -13.93
N PRO A 166 -5.60 12.61 -14.17
CA PRO A 166 -5.44 14.02 -14.56
C PRO A 166 -6.14 14.44 -15.86
N ASP A 167 -6.44 13.48 -16.75
CA ASP A 167 -7.20 13.67 -17.98
C ASP A 167 -8.73 13.61 -17.78
N GLY A 168 -9.19 13.40 -16.54
CA GLY A 168 -10.60 13.36 -16.16
C GLY A 168 -11.23 11.97 -16.19
N HIS A 169 -10.49 10.93 -16.57
CA HIS A 169 -11.00 9.58 -16.69
C HIS A 169 -10.76 8.73 -15.42
N ILE A 170 -11.57 7.69 -15.24
CA ILE A 170 -11.37 6.61 -14.27
C ILE A 170 -11.01 5.35 -15.04
N TYR A 171 -9.76 4.89 -14.93
CA TYR A 171 -9.26 3.70 -15.64
C TYR A 171 -9.24 2.43 -14.78
N ALA A 172 -9.40 2.58 -13.46
CA ALA A 172 -9.35 1.45 -12.55
C ALA A 172 -10.28 1.64 -11.35
N LEU A 173 -10.74 0.53 -10.79
CA LEU A 173 -11.53 0.50 -9.57
C LEU A 173 -10.66 0.10 -8.37
N PRO A 174 -10.96 0.64 -7.16
CA PRO A 174 -10.12 0.46 -5.98
C PRO A 174 -10.42 -0.84 -5.23
N SER A 175 -9.48 -1.27 -4.38
CA SER A 175 -9.81 -1.98 -3.15
C SER A 175 -9.84 -0.99 -1.98
N LEU A 176 -10.86 -1.07 -1.13
CA LEU A 176 -11.13 -0.11 -0.07
C LEU A 176 -11.67 -0.82 1.16
N THR A 177 -11.22 -0.41 2.35
CA THR A 177 -11.87 -0.82 3.59
C THR A 177 -11.86 0.30 4.63
N GLU A 178 -13.05 0.67 5.10
CA GLU A 178 -13.21 1.64 6.19
C GLU A 178 -12.94 1.02 7.57
N LEU A 179 -12.69 -0.30 7.63
CA LEU A 179 -12.13 -0.98 8.82
C LEU A 179 -10.64 -0.67 9.05
N SER A 180 -9.96 -0.12 8.05
CA SER A 180 -8.56 0.30 8.22
C SER A 180 -8.44 1.41 9.25
N PRO A 181 -7.53 1.30 10.23
CA PRO A 181 -7.29 2.35 11.20
C PRO A 181 -6.74 3.60 10.50
N ARG A 182 -6.93 4.77 11.12
CA ARG A 182 -6.33 6.02 10.66
C ARG A 182 -4.85 6.12 11.02
N THR A 183 -4.43 5.46 12.09
CA THR A 183 -3.05 5.44 12.56
C THR A 183 -2.42 4.10 12.24
N HIS A 184 -1.41 4.08 11.37
CA HIS A 184 -0.73 2.85 10.94
C HIS A 184 0.48 2.52 11.80
N ASP A 185 1.30 3.49 12.10
CA ASP A 185 2.49 3.41 12.93
C ASP A 185 2.14 3.83 14.37
N LYS A 186 2.22 2.91 15.28
CA LYS A 186 1.92 3.12 16.70
C LYS A 186 3.17 2.88 17.51
N LEU A 187 3.42 3.70 18.52
CA LEU A 187 4.57 3.52 19.40
C LEU A 187 4.16 2.69 20.62
N PHE A 188 4.98 1.70 20.96
CA PHE A 188 4.78 0.82 22.09
C PHE A 188 5.98 0.84 23.02
N ILE A 189 5.71 0.66 24.33
CA ILE A 189 6.75 0.57 25.37
C ILE A 189 6.46 -0.61 26.30
N ASN A 190 7.49 -1.29 26.74
CA ASN A 190 7.40 -2.41 27.65
C ASN A 190 6.99 -1.95 29.05
N LYS A 191 5.72 -2.19 29.37
CA LYS A 191 5.15 -1.80 30.69
C LYS A 191 5.71 -2.65 31.83
N THR A 192 5.99 -3.94 31.57
CA THR A 192 6.60 -4.84 32.56
C THR A 192 7.97 -4.31 33.00
N TRP A 193 8.76 -3.77 32.04
CA TRP A 193 10.05 -3.17 32.34
C TRP A 193 9.92 -1.85 33.11
N LEU A 194 8.96 -1.01 32.73
CA LEU A 194 8.67 0.23 33.50
C LEU A 194 8.30 -0.10 34.94
N ASP A 195 7.44 -1.09 35.15
CA ASP A 195 7.00 -1.50 36.48
C ASP A 195 8.15 -2.09 37.31
N LYS A 196 9.02 -2.92 36.69
CA LYS A 196 10.21 -3.49 37.35
C LYS A 196 11.15 -2.41 37.89
N LEU A 197 11.29 -1.29 37.15
CA LEU A 197 12.12 -0.16 37.54
C LEU A 197 11.37 0.95 38.28
N ASN A 198 10.06 0.77 38.52
CA ASN A 198 9.19 1.79 39.11
C ASN A 198 9.26 3.14 38.37
N LEU A 199 9.29 3.10 37.03
CA LEU A 199 9.34 4.28 36.17
C LEU A 199 7.95 4.64 35.64
N PRO A 200 7.63 5.93 35.52
CA PRO A 200 6.42 6.36 34.83
C PRO A 200 6.56 6.15 33.31
N VAL A 201 5.42 6.11 32.62
CA VAL A 201 5.42 6.18 31.15
C VAL A 201 5.98 7.53 30.72
N PRO A 202 7.01 7.57 29.85
CA PRO A 202 7.64 8.81 29.42
C PRO A 202 6.69 9.65 28.54
N THR A 203 6.78 10.97 28.66
CA THR A 203 5.92 11.93 27.96
C THR A 203 6.67 12.91 27.09
N THR A 204 7.98 13.01 27.23
CA THR A 204 8.85 13.88 26.43
C THR A 204 10.04 13.10 25.85
N PRO A 205 10.72 13.62 24.82
CA PRO A 205 11.94 12.99 24.30
C PRO A 205 13.02 12.78 25.36
N GLU A 206 13.18 13.72 26.28
CA GLU A 206 14.16 13.64 27.37
C GLU A 206 13.80 12.55 28.41
N GLU A 207 12.50 12.41 28.72
CA GLU A 207 12.03 11.34 29.61
C GLU A 207 12.14 9.98 28.92
N PHE A 208 11.83 9.90 27.62
CA PHE A 208 11.99 8.68 26.83
C PHE A 208 13.45 8.24 26.78
N GLU A 209 14.39 9.16 26.50
CA GLU A 209 15.82 8.85 26.54
C GLU A 209 16.28 8.32 27.91
N LYS A 210 15.83 8.95 29.01
CA LYS A 210 16.14 8.47 30.37
C LYS A 210 15.57 7.08 30.65
N THR A 211 14.37 6.82 30.16
CA THR A 211 13.73 5.50 30.27
C THR A 211 14.51 4.44 29.49
N LEU A 212 14.90 4.74 28.25
CA LEU A 212 15.71 3.85 27.43
C LEU A 212 17.08 3.59 28.06
N GLN A 213 17.71 4.63 28.68
CA GLN A 213 18.95 4.46 29.40
C GLN A 213 18.79 3.54 30.60
N ALA A 214 17.69 3.69 31.35
CA ALA A 214 17.42 2.80 32.48
C ALA A 214 17.18 1.34 32.03
N PHE A 215 16.58 1.14 30.86
CA PHE A 215 16.45 -0.20 30.27
C PHE A 215 17.83 -0.80 29.93
N ALA A 216 18.72 0.00 29.30
CA ALA A 216 20.06 -0.43 28.93
C ALA A 216 20.99 -0.70 30.14
N ASP A 217 20.74 -0.05 31.26
CA ASP A 217 21.59 -0.16 32.45
C ASP A 217 21.25 -1.38 33.34
N ASN A 218 20.11 -2.05 33.08
CA ASN A 218 19.59 -3.13 33.91
C ASN A 218 19.28 -4.38 33.08
N ASP A 219 19.45 -5.56 33.68
CA ASP A 219 18.94 -6.83 33.18
C ASP A 219 17.40 -6.82 33.29
N MET A 220 16.72 -6.57 32.17
CA MET A 220 15.29 -6.38 32.16
C MET A 220 14.51 -7.69 31.94
N ASN A 221 15.06 -8.63 31.18
CA ASN A 221 14.49 -9.92 30.91
C ASN A 221 14.74 -10.95 32.04
N GLY A 222 15.80 -10.74 32.86
CA GLY A 222 16.11 -11.57 34.04
C GLY A 222 16.97 -12.79 33.74
N ASP A 223 17.70 -12.79 32.65
CA ASP A 223 18.58 -13.89 32.24
C ASP A 223 19.99 -13.81 32.83
N GLY A 224 20.34 -12.72 33.52
CA GLY A 224 21.63 -12.46 34.16
C GLY A 224 22.59 -11.63 33.31
N SER A 225 22.20 -11.19 32.13
CA SER A 225 22.89 -10.21 31.29
C SER A 225 22.11 -8.91 31.27
N LYS A 226 22.77 -7.81 30.95
CA LYS A 226 22.16 -6.51 30.61
C LYS A 226 22.64 -6.01 29.25
N ASP A 227 23.47 -6.79 28.59
CA ASP A 227 24.13 -6.38 27.35
C ASP A 227 23.36 -6.82 26.10
N ASP A 228 22.28 -7.56 26.27
CA ASP A 228 21.38 -8.08 25.24
C ASP A 228 20.05 -7.33 25.15
N GLU A 229 19.76 -6.45 26.12
CA GLU A 229 18.61 -5.56 26.02
C GLU A 229 18.72 -4.60 24.83
N ILE A 230 17.61 -4.50 24.10
CA ILE A 230 17.41 -3.55 23.01
C ILE A 230 16.41 -2.49 23.49
N PRO A 231 16.86 -1.36 24.04
CA PRO A 231 15.94 -0.39 24.61
C PRO A 231 14.90 0.14 23.63
N PHE A 232 15.29 0.36 22.35
CA PHE A 232 14.38 0.77 21.28
C PHE A 232 14.79 0.15 19.95
N SER A 233 13.92 -0.71 19.38
CA SER A 233 14.11 -1.28 18.06
C SER A 233 13.17 -0.64 17.04
N PHE A 234 13.59 -0.56 15.77
CA PHE A 234 12.84 -0.02 14.66
C PHE A 234 13.28 -0.69 13.36
N LEU A 235 12.52 -0.50 12.29
CA LEU A 235 12.86 -0.98 10.95
C LEU A 235 12.94 0.19 9.98
N TYR A 236 14.14 0.46 9.48
CA TYR A 236 14.37 1.52 8.51
C TYR A 236 13.60 1.29 7.20
N ASN A 237 13.19 2.37 6.55
CA ASN A 237 12.45 2.37 5.29
C ASN A 237 11.10 1.63 5.31
N ARG A 238 10.47 1.51 6.48
CA ARG A 238 9.13 0.95 6.59
C ARG A 238 8.19 1.90 7.33
N LYS A 239 7.04 2.17 6.70
CA LYS A 239 6.04 3.12 7.17
C LYS A 239 5.60 2.83 8.62
N GLU A 240 5.23 1.57 8.92
CA GLU A 240 4.62 1.20 10.19
C GLU A 240 5.64 0.97 11.32
N ASN A 241 6.93 0.84 10.99
CA ASN A 241 7.96 0.43 11.92
C ASN A 241 9.17 1.38 11.95
N GLY A 242 9.13 2.46 11.16
CA GLY A 242 10.20 3.46 11.08
C GLY A 242 10.11 4.52 12.18
N LEU A 243 11.03 5.48 12.13
CA LEU A 243 11.12 6.57 13.12
C LEU A 243 10.24 7.78 12.77
N TYR A 244 9.58 7.79 11.61
CA TYR A 244 8.99 8.97 10.99
C TYR A 244 7.99 9.73 11.87
N SER A 245 7.08 9.04 12.55
CA SER A 245 6.10 9.71 13.41
C SER A 245 6.71 10.34 14.65
N LEU A 246 7.88 9.86 15.11
CA LEU A 246 8.62 10.46 16.22
C LEU A 246 9.17 11.85 15.89
N PHE A 247 9.31 12.20 14.61
CA PHE A 247 9.68 13.54 14.15
C PHE A 247 8.69 14.61 14.62
N GLY A 248 7.42 14.23 14.85
CA GLY A 248 6.39 15.11 15.42
C GLY A 248 6.79 15.78 16.72
N SER A 249 7.62 15.12 17.54
CA SER A 249 8.17 15.68 18.79
C SER A 249 9.13 16.85 18.56
N PHE A 250 9.55 17.10 17.32
CA PHE A 250 10.43 18.20 16.91
C PHE A 250 9.68 19.26 16.09
N GLY A 251 8.34 19.18 16.07
CA GLY A 251 7.46 20.21 15.50
C GLY A 251 6.97 19.94 14.09
N GLN A 252 7.40 18.85 13.44
CA GLN A 252 6.92 18.45 12.12
C GLN A 252 7.03 16.95 11.92
N LEU A 253 5.95 16.32 11.46
CA LEU A 253 5.95 14.92 11.05
C LEU A 253 6.80 14.70 9.81
N ASP A 254 7.24 13.47 9.64
CA ASP A 254 7.92 13.01 8.45
C ASP A 254 7.29 11.69 7.97
N ASN A 255 7.62 11.27 6.74
CA ASN A 255 7.15 10.02 6.15
C ASN A 255 8.16 9.51 5.10
N LEU A 256 7.88 8.34 4.51
CA LEU A 256 8.77 7.71 3.52
C LEU A 256 9.06 8.53 2.26
N THR A 257 8.18 9.47 1.91
CA THR A 257 8.35 10.32 0.73
C THR A 257 8.90 11.69 1.07
N HIS A 258 8.97 12.03 2.36
CA HIS A 258 9.32 13.35 2.89
C HIS A 258 8.40 14.48 2.41
N PHE A 259 7.18 14.17 1.95
CA PHE A 259 6.19 15.17 1.56
C PHE A 259 5.02 15.21 2.55
N VAL A 260 4.77 16.39 3.07
CA VAL A 260 3.60 16.73 3.90
C VAL A 260 2.96 18.01 3.40
N VAL A 261 1.80 18.36 3.92
CA VAL A 261 1.16 19.65 3.69
C VAL A 261 1.22 20.46 4.98
N LYS A 262 1.59 21.72 4.89
CA LYS A 262 1.55 22.68 6.00
C LYS A 262 1.05 24.01 5.50
N ASP A 263 0.06 24.59 6.17
CA ASP A 263 -0.55 25.86 5.77
C ASP A 263 -0.95 25.85 4.27
N HIS A 264 -1.56 24.76 3.81
CA HIS A 264 -1.97 24.51 2.41
C HIS A 264 -0.81 24.54 1.38
N LYS A 265 0.41 24.29 1.82
CA LYS A 265 1.60 24.20 0.95
C LYS A 265 2.27 22.85 1.11
N VAL A 266 2.75 22.33 -0.01
CA VAL A 266 3.59 21.12 0.01
C VAL A 266 4.95 21.45 0.59
N VAL A 267 5.39 20.67 1.56
CA VAL A 267 6.69 20.81 2.23
C VAL A 267 7.48 19.52 2.07
N TYR A 268 8.73 19.64 1.65
CA TYR A 268 9.70 18.54 1.63
C TYR A 268 10.45 18.55 2.96
N THR A 269 10.06 17.65 3.85
CA THR A 269 10.48 17.65 5.26
C THR A 269 11.97 17.46 5.45
N ALA A 270 12.62 16.68 4.57
CA ALA A 270 14.06 16.42 4.62
C ALA A 270 14.95 17.68 4.50
N MET A 271 14.37 18.85 4.23
CA MET A 271 15.08 20.14 4.14
C MET A 271 14.75 21.10 5.31
N THR A 272 14.08 20.62 6.35
CA THR A 272 13.58 21.48 7.43
C THR A 272 14.40 21.39 8.70
N GLU A 273 14.41 22.45 9.53
CA GLU A 273 15.09 22.41 10.84
C GLU A 273 14.51 21.35 11.79
N PRO A 274 13.17 21.12 11.86
CA PRO A 274 12.63 19.99 12.64
C PRO A 274 13.20 18.62 12.24
N TYR A 275 13.42 18.39 10.95
CA TYR A 275 14.08 17.16 10.47
C TYR A 275 15.50 17.05 11.00
N LYS A 276 16.28 18.12 10.91
CA LYS A 276 17.64 18.18 11.43
C LYS A 276 17.70 17.92 12.94
N GLU A 277 16.81 18.56 13.72
CA GLU A 277 16.73 18.36 15.19
C GLU A 277 16.40 16.89 15.53
N ALA A 278 15.45 16.27 14.82
CA ALA A 278 15.10 14.87 15.01
C ALA A 278 16.29 13.94 14.75
N ILE A 279 17.02 14.15 13.64
CA ILE A 279 18.22 13.37 13.31
C ILE A 279 19.29 13.50 14.40
N MET A 280 19.52 14.70 14.92
CA MET A 280 20.46 14.94 16.03
C MET A 280 20.06 14.16 17.29
N TYR A 281 18.77 14.14 17.61
CA TYR A 281 18.25 13.37 18.74
C TYR A 281 18.47 11.86 18.53
N PHE A 282 18.12 11.30 17.39
CA PHE A 282 18.34 9.88 17.10
C PHE A 282 19.84 9.52 17.08
N ASN A 283 20.70 10.41 16.60
CA ASN A 283 22.15 10.22 16.70
C ASN A 283 22.62 10.16 18.17
N SER A 284 22.06 11.00 19.05
CA SER A 284 22.35 10.92 20.49
C SER A 284 21.96 9.56 21.06
N LEU A 285 20.75 9.08 20.75
CA LEU A 285 20.29 7.76 21.21
C LEU A 285 21.17 6.62 20.66
N TYR A 286 21.52 6.68 19.37
CA TYR A 286 22.38 5.67 18.73
C TYR A 286 23.77 5.61 19.37
N LYS A 287 24.40 6.75 19.59
CA LYS A 287 25.73 6.84 20.24
C LYS A 287 25.74 6.29 21.66
N LYS A 288 24.63 6.41 22.38
CA LYS A 288 24.45 5.87 23.73
C LYS A 288 24.09 4.37 23.73
N GLY A 289 23.88 3.76 22.54
CA GLY A 289 23.45 2.37 22.44
C GLY A 289 21.99 2.14 22.80
N LEU A 290 21.17 3.20 22.76
CA LEU A 290 19.76 3.15 23.15
C LEU A 290 18.82 2.78 21.98
N ILE A 291 19.36 2.74 20.75
CA ILE A 291 18.65 2.30 19.56
C ILE A 291 19.30 1.03 19.02
N ASP A 292 18.47 0.11 18.55
CA ASP A 292 18.91 -1.12 17.87
C ASP A 292 19.88 -0.80 16.72
N LYS A 293 21.11 -1.29 16.83
CA LYS A 293 22.16 -1.06 15.84
C LYS A 293 21.84 -1.71 14.49
N GLU A 294 21.03 -2.76 14.49
CA GLU A 294 20.61 -3.47 13.29
C GLU A 294 19.37 -2.84 12.62
N GLY A 295 18.75 -1.81 13.24
CA GLY A 295 17.55 -1.15 12.72
C GLY A 295 17.64 -0.63 11.30
N PHE A 296 18.87 -0.39 10.79
CA PHE A 296 19.14 0.01 9.40
C PHE A 296 19.43 -1.15 8.45
N THR A 297 19.66 -2.35 8.94
CA THR A 297 20.15 -3.48 8.14
C THR A 297 19.30 -4.74 8.22
N HIS A 298 18.56 -4.95 9.29
CA HIS A 298 17.66 -6.10 9.42
C HIS A 298 16.40 -5.93 8.55
N ASP A 299 15.82 -7.03 8.15
CA ASP A 299 14.54 -7.06 7.46
C ASP A 299 13.35 -7.19 8.43
N PHE A 300 12.14 -7.19 7.89
CA PHE A 300 10.91 -7.30 8.67
C PHE A 300 10.81 -8.62 9.45
N ASN A 301 11.34 -9.72 8.91
CA ASN A 301 11.28 -11.02 9.59
C ASN A 301 12.20 -11.03 10.81
N VAL A 302 13.42 -10.49 10.67
CA VAL A 302 14.37 -10.35 11.79
C VAL A 302 13.82 -9.39 12.85
N PHE A 303 13.30 -8.22 12.44
CA PHE A 303 12.66 -7.27 13.36
C PHE A 303 11.53 -7.92 14.16
N THR A 304 10.60 -8.61 13.50
CA THR A 304 9.48 -9.25 14.18
C THR A 304 9.89 -10.47 15.00
N ALA A 305 10.95 -11.17 14.59
CA ALA A 305 11.50 -12.28 15.39
C ALA A 305 12.04 -11.79 16.74
N LYS A 306 12.76 -10.66 16.79
CA LYS A 306 13.22 -10.04 18.04
C LYS A 306 12.04 -9.72 18.98
N LEU A 307 10.96 -9.13 18.44
CA LEU A 307 9.79 -8.76 19.25
C LEU A 307 9.01 -9.97 19.78
N LYS A 308 9.04 -11.10 19.07
CA LYS A 308 8.33 -12.34 19.42
C LYS A 308 9.20 -13.35 20.18
N ALA A 309 10.48 -13.03 20.33
CA ALA A 309 11.43 -13.90 21.01
C ALA A 309 10.99 -14.16 22.47
N PRO A 310 11.11 -15.41 22.96
CA PRO A 310 10.76 -15.73 24.34
C PRO A 310 11.67 -15.06 25.37
N GLU A 311 12.85 -14.60 24.96
CA GLU A 311 13.83 -13.87 25.74
C GLU A 311 13.33 -12.48 26.17
N LYS A 312 12.46 -11.84 25.33
CA LYS A 312 11.80 -10.56 25.61
C LYS A 312 12.77 -9.36 25.74
N ASP A 313 13.72 -9.26 24.84
CA ASP A 313 14.84 -8.33 24.90
C ASP A 313 14.51 -6.90 24.46
N VAL A 314 13.27 -6.61 24.01
CA VAL A 314 12.93 -5.32 23.41
C VAL A 314 12.13 -4.44 24.37
N GLY A 315 12.62 -3.21 24.62
CA GLY A 315 11.96 -2.24 25.51
C GLY A 315 10.89 -1.39 24.87
N SER A 316 11.11 -0.93 23.62
CA SER A 316 10.16 -0.09 22.88
C SER A 316 10.29 -0.32 21.38
N PHE A 317 9.21 -0.08 20.63
CA PHE A 317 9.21 -0.22 19.15
C PHE A 317 7.99 0.45 18.52
N PRO A 318 8.09 0.92 17.26
CA PRO A 318 6.94 1.29 16.44
C PRO A 318 6.36 0.07 15.71
N GLY A 319 5.03 0.01 15.59
CA GLY A 319 4.38 -1.13 14.93
C GLY A 319 2.91 -0.92 14.61
N TRP A 320 2.33 -1.88 13.87
CA TRP A 320 0.93 -1.86 13.45
C TRP A 320 -0.04 -2.16 14.60
N SER A 321 0.22 -3.21 15.37
CA SER A 321 -0.54 -3.62 16.54
C SER A 321 0.30 -4.54 17.42
N LEU A 322 0.00 -4.65 18.69
CA LEU A 322 0.73 -5.53 19.62
C LEU A 322 0.63 -7.00 19.21
N SER A 323 -0.59 -7.46 18.89
CA SER A 323 -0.81 -8.86 18.47
C SER A 323 -0.01 -9.24 17.22
N SER A 324 0.11 -8.34 16.23
CA SER A 324 0.87 -8.63 15.01
C SER A 324 2.38 -8.50 15.21
N SER A 325 2.83 -7.51 16.00
CA SER A 325 4.25 -7.20 16.17
C SER A 325 4.91 -8.08 17.24
N ALA A 326 4.34 -8.14 18.45
CA ALA A 326 4.94 -8.82 19.60
C ALA A 326 4.35 -10.23 19.86
N GLY A 327 3.26 -10.60 19.20
CA GLY A 327 2.68 -11.95 19.32
C GLY A 327 2.33 -12.35 20.74
N ALA A 328 2.99 -13.40 21.28
CA ALA A 328 2.78 -13.88 22.64
C ALA A 328 3.25 -12.88 23.71
N ASN A 329 4.18 -12.01 23.38
CA ASN A 329 4.74 -11.01 24.31
C ASN A 329 3.87 -9.73 24.38
N LYS A 330 2.77 -9.65 23.64
CA LYS A 330 1.94 -8.43 23.50
C LYS A 330 1.45 -7.85 24.83
N ASP A 331 1.23 -8.67 25.83
CA ASP A 331 0.70 -8.26 27.14
C ASP A 331 1.76 -7.56 28.03
N ASP A 332 3.05 -7.64 27.67
CA ASP A 332 4.12 -6.90 28.31
C ASP A 332 4.16 -5.42 27.89
N TYR A 333 3.48 -5.04 26.80
CA TYR A 333 3.56 -3.71 26.21
C TYR A 333 2.26 -2.91 26.33
N VAL A 334 2.42 -1.59 26.32
CA VAL A 334 1.31 -0.63 26.20
C VAL A 334 1.59 0.35 25.08
N ALA A 335 0.53 0.97 24.55
CA ALA A 335 0.67 2.09 23.63
C ALA A 335 1.32 3.27 24.35
N LEU A 336 2.32 3.88 23.70
CA LEU A 336 2.98 5.09 24.17
C LEU A 336 2.43 6.28 23.35
N ALA A 337 1.86 7.27 24.05
CA ALA A 337 1.39 8.48 23.42
C ALA A 337 2.58 9.24 22.75
N PRO A 338 2.32 10.03 21.69
CA PRO A 338 3.36 10.87 21.08
C PRO A 338 4.07 11.69 22.14
N LEU A 339 5.41 11.72 22.05
CA LEU A 339 6.21 12.50 22.98
C LEU A 339 5.99 14.00 22.74
N LYS A 340 5.78 14.73 23.82
CA LYS A 340 5.52 16.15 23.78
C LYS A 340 6.75 16.93 23.35
N GLY A 341 6.64 17.69 22.27
CA GLY A 341 7.69 18.57 21.79
C GLY A 341 7.95 19.79 22.69
N LYS A 342 8.99 20.53 22.37
CA LYS A 342 9.37 21.77 23.10
C LYS A 342 8.28 22.84 23.08
N ASP A 343 7.45 22.86 22.04
CA ASP A 343 6.27 23.73 21.88
C ASP A 343 5.04 23.25 22.67
N GLY A 344 5.15 22.14 23.37
CA GLY A 344 4.08 21.51 24.15
C GLY A 344 3.10 20.68 23.33
N LYS A 345 3.27 20.58 22.01
CA LYS A 345 2.39 19.80 21.12
C LYS A 345 2.76 18.33 21.13
N GLN A 346 1.74 17.52 20.88
CA GLN A 346 1.84 16.09 20.64
C GLN A 346 1.12 15.83 19.32
N ILE A 347 1.85 15.49 18.27
CA ILE A 347 1.31 15.22 16.94
C ILE A 347 1.78 13.86 16.44
N TRP A 348 0.92 13.21 15.67
CA TRP A 348 1.16 11.87 15.12
C TRP A 348 0.65 11.74 13.70
N ASN A 349 1.28 10.88 12.90
CA ASN A 349 0.88 10.61 11.53
C ASN A 349 -0.53 10.02 11.47
N THR A 350 -1.32 10.50 10.52
CA THR A 350 -2.60 9.93 10.15
C THR A 350 -2.63 9.53 8.68
N TYR A 351 -3.48 8.56 8.37
CA TYR A 351 -3.67 8.03 7.01
C TYR A 351 -5.17 8.11 6.69
N PRO A 352 -5.64 9.25 6.21
CA PRO A 352 -7.08 9.50 6.02
C PRO A 352 -7.69 8.67 4.88
N SER A 353 -6.91 8.31 3.87
CA SER A 353 -7.41 7.51 2.76
C SER A 353 -7.78 6.10 3.23
N LYS A 354 -8.99 5.66 2.86
CA LYS A 354 -9.49 4.30 3.07
C LYS A 354 -9.29 3.42 1.83
N ILE A 355 -8.78 3.99 0.75
CA ILE A 355 -8.40 3.26 -0.45
C ILE A 355 -7.07 2.55 -0.17
N ASN A 356 -7.10 1.23 -0.16
CA ASN A 356 -5.90 0.39 0.02
C ASN A 356 -5.04 0.42 -1.25
N ALA A 357 -5.68 0.41 -2.42
CA ALA A 357 -5.03 0.51 -3.73
C ALA A 357 -6.04 1.02 -4.76
N LYS A 358 -5.64 1.98 -5.59
CA LYS A 358 -6.46 2.56 -6.65
C LYS A 358 -6.58 1.62 -7.86
N GLY A 359 -5.47 1.00 -8.27
CA GLY A 359 -5.40 0.10 -9.41
C GLY A 359 -5.65 -1.35 -9.02
N SER A 360 -6.87 -1.68 -8.57
CA SER A 360 -7.20 -3.04 -8.13
C SER A 360 -8.00 -3.84 -9.17
N PHE A 361 -8.76 -3.16 -10.03
CA PHE A 361 -9.43 -3.76 -11.17
C PHE A 361 -9.40 -2.78 -12.35
N ALA A 362 -9.04 -3.28 -13.53
CA ALA A 362 -9.07 -2.48 -14.75
C ALA A 362 -9.44 -3.36 -15.94
N ILE A 363 -10.27 -2.83 -16.84
CA ILE A 363 -10.67 -3.50 -18.08
C ILE A 363 -9.75 -3.03 -19.21
N THR A 364 -9.28 -3.97 -20.03
CA THR A 364 -8.42 -3.65 -21.15
C THR A 364 -9.22 -3.41 -22.43
N ASN A 365 -8.57 -2.83 -23.43
CA ASN A 365 -9.17 -2.64 -24.76
C ASN A 365 -9.33 -3.93 -25.57
N LYS A 366 -8.97 -5.09 -25.00
CA LYS A 366 -9.19 -6.43 -25.59
C LYS A 366 -10.52 -7.03 -25.18
N CYS A 367 -11.11 -6.55 -24.10
CA CYS A 367 -12.39 -7.04 -23.63
C CYS A 367 -13.50 -6.74 -24.65
N GLU A 368 -14.13 -7.78 -25.18
CA GLU A 368 -15.19 -7.64 -26.19
C GLU A 368 -16.54 -7.24 -25.57
N ASN A 369 -16.76 -7.55 -24.28
CA ASN A 369 -18.02 -7.30 -23.58
C ASN A 369 -17.79 -6.60 -22.24
N PRO A 370 -17.25 -5.36 -22.24
CA PRO A 370 -16.89 -4.64 -21.02
C PRO A 370 -18.09 -4.33 -20.12
N GLU A 371 -19.31 -4.21 -20.67
CA GLU A 371 -20.54 -4.03 -19.92
C GLU A 371 -20.91 -5.24 -19.06
N VAL A 372 -20.65 -6.45 -19.54
CA VAL A 372 -20.84 -7.69 -18.76
C VAL A 372 -19.84 -7.74 -17.62
N LEU A 373 -18.58 -7.47 -17.92
CA LEU A 373 -17.50 -7.51 -16.94
C LEU A 373 -17.63 -6.38 -15.91
N MET A 374 -18.16 -5.20 -16.30
CA MET A 374 -18.48 -4.13 -15.36
C MET A 374 -19.61 -4.53 -14.40
N ARG A 375 -20.67 -5.21 -14.89
CA ARG A 375 -21.71 -5.74 -14.01
C ARG A 375 -21.18 -6.81 -13.06
N TRP A 376 -20.25 -7.66 -13.55
CA TRP A 376 -19.63 -8.69 -12.72
C TRP A 376 -18.81 -8.06 -11.59
N ILE A 377 -17.96 -7.10 -11.89
CA ILE A 377 -17.15 -6.45 -10.83
C ILE A 377 -18.00 -5.58 -9.89
N ASP A 378 -19.12 -5.02 -10.34
CA ASP A 378 -20.03 -4.26 -9.48
C ASP A 378 -20.60 -5.11 -8.34
N THR A 379 -20.75 -6.43 -8.52
CA THR A 379 -21.16 -7.34 -7.44
C THR A 379 -20.21 -7.31 -6.27
N HIS A 380 -18.92 -7.06 -6.49
CA HIS A 380 -17.87 -6.98 -5.47
C HIS A 380 -17.99 -5.72 -4.59
N TYR A 381 -18.72 -4.72 -5.06
CA TYR A 381 -19.02 -3.48 -4.34
C TYR A 381 -20.39 -3.52 -3.65
N ASN A 382 -21.16 -4.61 -3.81
CA ASN A 382 -22.30 -4.87 -2.94
C ASN A 382 -21.80 -5.05 -1.50
N PRO A 383 -22.39 -4.38 -0.48
CA PRO A 383 -21.86 -4.39 0.88
C PRO A 383 -21.62 -5.78 1.47
N GLU A 384 -22.58 -6.71 1.32
CA GLU A 384 -22.45 -8.08 1.87
C GLU A 384 -21.39 -8.89 1.10
N THR A 385 -21.32 -8.73 -0.22
CA THR A 385 -20.29 -9.38 -1.04
C THR A 385 -18.90 -8.84 -0.73
N ALA A 386 -18.74 -7.52 -0.57
CA ALA A 386 -17.47 -6.89 -0.18
C ALA A 386 -16.98 -7.41 1.17
N LEU A 387 -17.90 -7.56 2.14
CA LEU A 387 -17.56 -8.14 3.45
C LEU A 387 -17.06 -9.58 3.30
N GLN A 388 -17.73 -10.40 2.46
CA GLN A 388 -17.32 -11.79 2.22
C GLN A 388 -15.96 -11.89 1.50
N ILE A 389 -15.67 -10.97 0.61
CA ILE A 389 -14.36 -10.88 -0.05
C ILE A 389 -13.28 -10.63 1.00
N ASP A 390 -13.45 -9.62 1.85
CA ASP A 390 -12.43 -9.14 2.79
C ASP A 390 -12.32 -10.01 4.05
N GLN A 391 -13.45 -10.43 4.63
CA GLN A 391 -13.52 -11.10 5.94
C GLN A 391 -13.89 -12.59 5.86
N GLY A 392 -14.16 -13.11 4.66
CA GLY A 392 -14.44 -14.52 4.39
C GLY A 392 -15.91 -14.86 4.21
N LEU A 393 -16.15 -16.02 3.63
CA LEU A 393 -17.45 -16.46 3.15
C LEU A 393 -18.44 -16.76 4.29
N ILE A 394 -19.68 -16.29 4.16
CA ILE A 394 -20.79 -16.62 5.08
C ILE A 394 -21.06 -18.13 5.04
N GLY A 395 -21.20 -18.74 6.23
CA GLY A 395 -21.31 -20.18 6.41
C GLY A 395 -19.98 -20.93 6.49
N LYS A 396 -18.83 -20.25 6.25
CA LYS A 396 -17.47 -20.83 6.31
C LYS A 396 -16.58 -20.09 7.29
N THR A 397 -16.55 -18.77 7.20
CA THR A 397 -15.74 -17.88 8.05
C THR A 397 -16.64 -16.98 8.88
N LEU A 398 -17.73 -16.52 8.29
CA LEU A 398 -18.72 -15.67 8.91
C LEU A 398 -20.06 -16.39 9.07
N VAL A 399 -20.85 -15.93 10.02
CA VAL A 399 -22.26 -16.28 10.19
C VAL A 399 -23.09 -15.02 10.34
N LYS A 400 -24.25 -14.96 9.69
CA LYS A 400 -25.21 -13.88 9.87
C LYS A 400 -26.09 -14.19 11.08
N THR A 401 -26.16 -13.26 12.01
CA THR A 401 -26.96 -13.39 13.23
C THR A 401 -28.41 -12.96 12.99
N ASP A 402 -29.32 -13.33 13.89
CA ASP A 402 -30.77 -13.04 13.74
C ASP A 402 -31.08 -11.53 13.75
N ASP A 403 -30.23 -10.70 14.36
CA ASP A 403 -30.33 -9.25 14.37
C ASP A 403 -29.70 -8.57 13.12
N GLY A 404 -29.25 -9.38 12.14
CA GLY A 404 -28.68 -8.91 10.88
C GLY A 404 -27.23 -8.44 10.94
N ARG A 405 -26.54 -8.78 12.01
CA ARG A 405 -25.07 -8.58 12.17
C ARG A 405 -24.28 -9.78 11.64
N TYR A 406 -22.99 -9.71 11.72
CA TYR A 406 -22.08 -10.79 11.30
C TYR A 406 -21.12 -11.13 12.43
N ASP A 407 -20.99 -12.42 12.74
CA ASP A 407 -20.00 -12.96 13.66
C ASP A 407 -18.99 -13.83 12.91
N TYR A 408 -17.79 -13.95 13.46
CA TYR A 408 -16.82 -14.93 12.98
C TYR A 408 -17.16 -16.32 13.54
N LEU A 409 -17.11 -17.32 12.69
CA LEU A 409 -17.11 -18.72 13.13
C LEU A 409 -15.82 -19.05 13.88
N PRO A 410 -15.84 -20.05 14.77
CA PRO A 410 -14.65 -20.47 15.49
C PRO A 410 -13.46 -20.73 14.56
N LEU A 411 -12.29 -20.23 14.97
CA LEU A 411 -11.05 -20.47 14.24
C LEU A 411 -10.64 -21.94 14.38
N PRO A 412 -10.39 -22.68 13.28
CA PRO A 412 -9.87 -24.04 13.35
C PRO A 412 -8.52 -24.08 14.06
N GLU A 413 -8.26 -25.18 14.79
CA GLU A 413 -7.01 -25.37 15.50
C GLU A 413 -5.80 -25.26 14.56
N GLY A 414 -4.80 -24.50 14.97
CA GLY A 414 -3.56 -24.27 14.23
C GLY A 414 -3.67 -23.28 13.06
N LYS A 415 -4.85 -22.67 12.80
CA LYS A 415 -5.03 -21.67 11.75
C LYS A 415 -5.09 -20.25 12.30
N THR A 416 -4.64 -19.31 11.48
CA THR A 416 -4.89 -17.88 11.67
C THR A 416 -6.20 -17.47 10.97
N PHE A 417 -6.77 -16.32 11.34
CA PHE A 417 -7.94 -15.76 10.64
C PHE A 417 -7.67 -15.52 9.15
N ALA A 418 -6.46 -15.06 8.80
CA ALA A 418 -6.09 -14.85 7.41
C ALA A 418 -6.13 -16.15 6.60
N GLU A 419 -5.57 -17.24 7.12
CA GLU A 419 -5.59 -18.55 6.45
C GLU A 419 -7.02 -19.06 6.31
N GLN A 420 -7.87 -18.91 7.34
CA GLN A 420 -9.26 -19.32 7.26
C GLN A 420 -10.02 -18.53 6.18
N ILE A 421 -9.81 -17.22 6.07
CA ILE A 421 -10.41 -16.38 5.03
C ILE A 421 -9.96 -16.87 3.65
N HIS A 422 -8.64 -17.06 3.45
CA HIS A 422 -8.07 -17.45 2.16
C HIS A 422 -8.35 -18.89 1.74
N ASP A 423 -8.91 -19.71 2.61
CA ASP A 423 -9.43 -21.03 2.23
C ASP A 423 -10.66 -20.93 1.32
N TYR A 424 -11.44 -19.84 1.42
CA TYR A 424 -12.76 -19.71 0.80
C TYR A 424 -12.94 -18.43 -0.02
N SER A 425 -12.21 -17.37 0.30
CA SER A 425 -12.35 -16.02 -0.30
C SER A 425 -10.98 -15.44 -0.63
N PRO A 426 -10.89 -14.45 -1.54
CA PRO A 426 -9.61 -13.82 -1.87
C PRO A 426 -8.99 -13.01 -0.72
N GLY A 427 -9.76 -12.64 0.30
CA GLY A 427 -9.30 -11.83 1.41
C GLY A 427 -8.73 -10.49 0.95
N ASN A 428 -7.63 -10.08 1.53
CA ASN A 428 -6.93 -8.84 1.18
C ASN A 428 -6.28 -8.84 -0.22
N ASN A 429 -6.35 -9.96 -0.99
CA ASN A 429 -5.99 -9.95 -2.40
C ASN A 429 -7.20 -9.61 -3.30
N GLY A 430 -8.40 -9.52 -2.73
CA GLY A 430 -9.63 -9.24 -3.45
C GLY A 430 -9.81 -7.77 -3.82
N VAL A 431 -10.82 -7.53 -4.64
CA VAL A 431 -11.28 -6.19 -5.05
C VAL A 431 -12.67 -5.96 -4.50
N GLY A 432 -12.94 -4.78 -3.97
CA GLY A 432 -14.24 -4.41 -3.41
C GLY A 432 -14.11 -3.27 -2.39
N ALA A 433 -15.24 -2.87 -1.82
CA ALA A 433 -15.30 -1.77 -0.86
C ALA A 433 -16.07 -2.17 0.40
N VAL A 434 -15.37 -2.39 1.51
CA VAL A 434 -15.97 -2.57 2.83
C VAL A 434 -16.18 -1.19 3.44
N THR A 435 -17.36 -0.61 3.22
CA THR A 435 -17.74 0.69 3.80
C THR A 435 -18.34 0.53 5.20
N MET A 436 -18.46 1.63 5.96
CA MET A 436 -19.09 1.61 7.29
C MET A 436 -20.56 1.14 7.25
N GLU A 437 -21.23 1.19 6.12
CA GLU A 437 -22.56 0.62 5.94
C GLU A 437 -22.61 -0.87 6.35
N ILE A 438 -21.60 -1.64 5.99
CA ILE A 438 -21.50 -3.07 6.31
C ILE A 438 -20.55 -3.33 7.47
N ALA A 439 -19.45 -2.59 7.56
CA ALA A 439 -18.43 -2.74 8.61
C ALA A 439 -19.02 -2.58 10.02
N SER A 440 -19.98 -1.63 10.19
CA SER A 440 -20.67 -1.42 11.46
C SER A 440 -21.54 -2.60 11.92
N LYS A 441 -21.88 -3.50 11.01
CA LYS A 441 -22.64 -4.74 11.31
C LYS A 441 -21.73 -5.92 11.67
N LEU A 442 -20.42 -5.80 11.47
CA LEU A 442 -19.47 -6.85 11.82
C LEU A 442 -19.15 -6.79 13.30
N ASN A 443 -19.33 -7.90 14.02
CA ASN A 443 -18.81 -8.04 15.37
C ASN A 443 -17.32 -8.33 15.30
N LEU A 444 -16.51 -7.31 15.62
CA LEU A 444 -15.07 -7.35 15.44
C LEU A 444 -14.43 -8.51 16.20
N ASN A 445 -13.50 -9.22 15.56
CA ASN A 445 -12.63 -10.18 16.23
C ASN A 445 -11.61 -9.48 17.15
N ALA A 446 -10.86 -10.24 17.94
CA ALA A 446 -9.91 -9.70 18.91
C ALA A 446 -8.88 -8.75 18.28
N ASN A 447 -8.38 -9.08 17.09
CA ASN A 447 -7.38 -8.30 16.38
C ASN A 447 -7.94 -6.94 15.87
N LEU A 448 -9.16 -6.96 15.31
CA LEU A 448 -9.85 -5.74 14.88
C LEU A 448 -10.23 -4.85 16.07
N LYS A 449 -10.65 -5.46 17.20
CA LYS A 449 -10.92 -4.72 18.45
C LYS A 449 -9.67 -4.05 19.01
N GLU A 450 -8.53 -4.73 19.00
CA GLU A 450 -7.25 -4.14 19.40
C GLU A 450 -6.91 -2.93 18.53
N ARG A 451 -7.00 -3.07 17.20
CA ARG A 451 -6.71 -1.98 16.25
C ARG A 451 -7.64 -0.77 16.45
N ALA A 452 -8.92 -1.01 16.67
CA ALA A 452 -9.88 0.06 16.93
C ALA A 452 -9.56 0.83 18.23
N LYS A 453 -9.21 0.12 19.32
CA LYS A 453 -8.79 0.75 20.57
C LYS A 453 -7.49 1.56 20.42
N LEU A 454 -6.54 1.05 19.66
CA LEU A 454 -5.29 1.77 19.39
C LEU A 454 -5.56 3.01 18.53
N ASP A 455 -6.43 2.93 17.54
CA ASP A 455 -6.80 4.06 16.71
C ASP A 455 -7.50 5.16 17.53
N GLU A 456 -8.41 4.77 18.44
CA GLU A 456 -9.05 5.67 19.42
C GLU A 456 -8.02 6.33 20.35
N PHE A 457 -7.02 5.58 20.81
CA PHE A 457 -5.94 6.10 21.67
C PHE A 457 -5.11 7.18 20.95
N PHE A 458 -4.78 6.99 19.67
CA PHE A 458 -3.97 7.94 18.90
C PHE A 458 -4.79 9.07 18.28
N ALA A 459 -6.11 8.94 18.13
CA ALA A 459 -6.97 9.91 17.47
C ALA A 459 -6.80 11.37 17.94
N PRO A 460 -6.62 11.67 19.25
CA PRO A 460 -6.42 13.05 19.72
C PRO A 460 -5.11 13.70 19.24
N TYR A 461 -4.17 12.90 18.76
CA TYR A 461 -2.84 13.34 18.34
C TYR A 461 -2.67 13.38 16.81
N ASN A 462 -3.63 12.85 16.07
CA ASN A 462 -3.57 12.82 14.63
C ASN A 462 -3.59 14.23 14.04
N VAL A 463 -2.69 14.50 13.10
CA VAL A 463 -2.75 15.76 12.35
C VAL A 463 -4.05 15.82 11.52
N PRO A 464 -4.57 17.03 11.26
CA PRO A 464 -5.70 17.22 10.35
C PRO A 464 -5.46 16.60 8.96
N ASP A 465 -6.53 16.14 8.31
CA ASP A 465 -6.43 15.48 6.99
C ASP A 465 -5.80 16.38 5.93
N GLU A 466 -6.04 17.68 6.02
CA GLU A 466 -5.48 18.70 5.14
C GLU A 466 -3.97 18.91 5.29
N GLU A 467 -3.35 18.42 6.37
CA GLU A 467 -1.89 18.40 6.56
C GLU A 467 -1.22 17.13 6.02
N VAL A 468 -2.01 16.16 5.56
CA VAL A 468 -1.51 14.96 4.91
C VAL A 468 -1.48 15.18 3.40
N PHE A 469 -0.34 14.86 2.77
CA PHE A 469 -0.29 14.88 1.31
C PHE A 469 -1.28 13.85 0.75
N PRO A 470 -2.26 14.27 -0.09
CA PRO A 470 -3.32 13.39 -0.54
C PRO A 470 -2.83 12.32 -1.52
N SER A 471 -3.57 11.22 -1.62
CA SER A 471 -3.33 10.18 -2.62
C SER A 471 -3.79 10.68 -3.99
N VAL A 472 -2.89 11.30 -4.76
CA VAL A 472 -3.16 11.86 -6.10
C VAL A 472 -2.62 10.97 -7.21
N TYR A 473 -3.13 11.14 -8.42
CA TYR A 473 -2.44 10.70 -9.64
C TYR A 473 -1.56 11.83 -10.18
N PHE A 474 -0.37 11.47 -10.61
CA PHE A 474 0.51 12.33 -11.41
C PHE A 474 0.21 12.15 -12.90
N THR A 475 0.49 13.17 -13.73
CA THR A 475 0.44 13.02 -15.19
C THR A 475 1.57 12.14 -15.69
N VAL A 476 1.50 11.64 -16.92
CA VAL A 476 2.59 10.83 -17.52
C VAL A 476 3.91 11.60 -17.50
N GLU A 477 3.88 12.90 -17.86
CA GLU A 477 5.07 13.75 -17.85
C GLU A 477 5.64 13.96 -16.44
N GLU A 478 4.77 14.15 -15.45
CA GLU A 478 5.17 14.26 -14.04
C GLU A 478 5.81 12.96 -13.54
N VAL A 479 5.22 11.79 -13.87
CA VAL A 479 5.77 10.48 -13.52
C VAL A 479 7.17 10.28 -14.11
N GLU A 480 7.39 10.64 -15.38
CA GLU A 480 8.70 10.55 -16.03
C GLU A 480 9.74 11.43 -15.32
N LYS A 481 9.37 12.67 -14.99
CA LYS A 481 10.24 13.60 -14.26
C LYS A 481 10.50 13.13 -12.84
N ILE A 482 9.47 12.66 -12.11
CA ILE A 482 9.62 12.07 -10.77
C ILE A 482 10.61 10.92 -10.83
N SER A 483 10.43 9.97 -11.75
CA SER A 483 11.31 8.81 -11.88
C SER A 483 12.77 9.19 -12.12
N ALA A 484 13.01 10.28 -12.86
CA ALA A 484 14.36 10.78 -13.13
C ALA A 484 15.00 11.50 -11.93
N LEU A 485 14.20 12.19 -11.11
CA LEU A 485 14.69 12.99 -9.98
C LEU A 485 14.71 12.19 -8.67
N GLU A 486 13.66 11.41 -8.40
CA GLU A 486 13.45 10.71 -7.13
C GLU A 486 14.56 9.73 -6.83
N THR A 487 15.02 8.96 -7.82
CA THR A 487 16.03 7.93 -7.61
C THR A 487 17.29 8.50 -6.95
N ASP A 488 17.81 9.59 -7.50
CA ASP A 488 19.04 10.20 -6.99
C ASP A 488 18.79 10.98 -5.70
N ILE A 489 17.72 11.80 -5.65
CA ILE A 489 17.38 12.62 -4.48
C ILE A 489 17.09 11.71 -3.28
N LYS A 490 16.21 10.72 -3.46
CA LYS A 490 15.86 9.79 -2.37
C LYS A 490 17.06 9.00 -1.89
N ALA A 491 17.86 8.43 -2.78
CA ALA A 491 19.05 7.69 -2.42
C ALA A 491 20.04 8.55 -1.61
N TYR A 492 20.20 9.82 -1.99
CA TYR A 492 21.08 10.75 -1.27
C TYR A 492 20.50 11.11 0.10
N VAL A 493 19.20 11.41 0.20
CA VAL A 493 18.54 11.69 1.48
C VAL A 493 18.61 10.49 2.42
N ASP A 494 18.27 9.29 1.93
CA ASP A 494 18.32 8.05 2.71
C ASP A 494 19.73 7.73 3.21
N GLN A 495 20.74 7.94 2.37
CA GLN A 495 22.15 7.77 2.75
C GLN A 495 22.56 8.76 3.84
N CYS A 496 22.22 10.04 3.69
CA CYS A 496 22.51 11.06 4.68
C CYS A 496 21.78 10.78 6.00
N TYR A 497 20.49 10.44 5.94
CA TYR A 497 19.68 10.07 7.09
C TYR A 497 20.35 8.96 7.93
N ALA A 498 20.65 7.84 7.30
CA ALA A 498 21.27 6.71 8.00
C ALA A 498 22.68 7.07 8.51
N ASN A 499 23.49 7.73 7.68
CA ASN A 499 24.85 8.15 8.08
C ASN A 499 24.82 9.10 9.27
N TRP A 500 23.95 10.09 9.29
CA TRP A 500 23.90 11.06 10.39
C TRP A 500 23.38 10.46 11.68
N ILE A 501 22.42 9.54 11.63
CA ILE A 501 21.97 8.84 12.83
C ILE A 501 23.09 7.96 13.39
N VAL A 502 23.83 7.24 12.54
CA VAL A 502 24.91 6.35 12.97
C VAL A 502 26.17 7.12 13.37
N ASN A 503 26.66 8.00 12.52
CA ASN A 503 27.97 8.64 12.67
C ASN A 503 27.89 10.09 13.18
N GLY A 504 26.75 10.75 13.06
CA GLY A 504 26.57 12.19 13.33
C GLY A 504 27.12 13.05 12.20
N GLY A 505 27.32 14.33 12.48
CA GLY A 505 27.93 15.29 11.54
C GLY A 505 26.93 16.24 10.87
N ILE A 506 25.61 16.03 11.00
CA ILE A 506 24.57 16.84 10.36
C ILE A 506 24.74 18.35 10.59
N GLU A 507 25.16 18.77 11.80
CA GLU A 507 25.33 20.18 12.13
C GLU A 507 26.38 20.88 11.23
N LYS A 508 27.41 20.15 10.83
CA LYS A 508 28.49 20.67 9.97
C LYS A 508 28.19 20.49 8.48
N GLU A 509 27.42 19.47 8.14
CA GLU A 509 27.17 19.04 6.75
C GLU A 509 25.88 19.63 6.19
N TRP A 510 25.01 20.20 7.04
CA TRP A 510 23.66 20.64 6.67
C TRP A 510 23.61 21.60 5.48
N ASP A 511 24.43 22.66 5.51
CA ASP A 511 24.46 23.64 4.41
C ASP A 511 24.93 23.01 3.10
N GLY A 512 25.94 22.13 3.19
CA GLY A 512 26.43 21.36 2.03
C GLY A 512 25.38 20.39 1.49
N TYR A 513 24.61 19.76 2.36
CA TYR A 513 23.49 18.88 2.01
C TYR A 513 22.38 19.64 1.29
N LEU A 514 21.92 20.77 1.83
CA LEU A 514 20.91 21.60 1.18
C LEU A 514 21.38 22.08 -0.20
N LYS A 515 22.65 22.53 -0.31
CA LYS A 515 23.22 22.89 -1.59
C LYS A 515 23.22 21.71 -2.56
N LYS A 516 23.60 20.51 -2.13
CA LYS A 516 23.62 19.33 -2.98
C LYS A 516 22.23 18.96 -3.48
N LEU A 517 21.19 19.03 -2.64
CA LEU A 517 19.80 18.80 -3.04
C LEU A 517 19.36 19.83 -4.11
N ASN A 518 19.73 21.09 -3.96
CA ASN A 518 19.44 22.10 -4.97
C ASN A 518 20.17 21.82 -6.29
N ASP A 519 21.44 21.39 -6.25
CA ASP A 519 22.19 20.96 -7.44
C ASP A 519 21.52 19.74 -8.11
N MET A 520 20.82 18.89 -7.35
CA MET A 520 20.02 17.75 -7.82
C MET A 520 18.60 18.13 -8.25
N LYS A 521 18.28 19.43 -8.29
CA LYS A 521 16.98 19.99 -8.70
C LYS A 521 15.81 19.60 -7.79
N VAL A 522 16.02 19.59 -6.49
CA VAL A 522 14.97 19.30 -5.52
C VAL A 522 13.78 20.28 -5.65
N ASP A 523 14.01 21.53 -6.06
CA ASP A 523 12.94 22.50 -6.28
C ASP A 523 12.00 22.08 -7.42
N GLU A 524 12.53 21.47 -8.51
CA GLU A 524 11.70 20.89 -9.56
C GLU A 524 10.87 19.71 -9.04
N TYR A 525 11.48 18.87 -8.21
CA TYR A 525 10.80 17.73 -7.57
C TYR A 525 9.66 18.20 -6.67
N ILE A 526 9.90 19.19 -5.80
CA ILE A 526 8.88 19.80 -4.93
C ILE A 526 7.76 20.45 -5.76
N LYS A 527 8.13 21.12 -6.85
CA LYS A 527 7.15 21.78 -7.73
C LYS A 527 6.16 20.77 -8.34
N ILE A 528 6.64 19.60 -8.76
CA ILE A 528 5.76 18.56 -9.34
C ILE A 528 4.72 18.11 -8.28
N TYR A 529 5.13 17.87 -7.05
CA TYR A 529 4.19 17.53 -5.98
C TYR A 529 3.23 18.68 -5.66
N SER A 530 3.70 19.92 -5.71
CA SER A 530 2.87 21.10 -5.48
C SER A 530 1.82 21.27 -6.59
N ASP A 531 2.20 21.10 -7.85
CA ASP A 531 1.28 21.19 -8.99
C ASP A 531 0.20 20.09 -8.93
N ALA A 532 0.58 18.87 -8.52
CA ALA A 532 -0.36 17.76 -8.31
C ALA A 532 -1.33 18.03 -7.15
N TYR A 533 -0.83 18.58 -6.04
CA TYR A 533 -1.65 18.99 -4.89
C TYR A 533 -2.65 20.09 -5.26
N GLU A 534 -2.21 21.11 -6.01
CA GLU A 534 -3.11 22.18 -6.50
C GLU A 534 -4.18 21.62 -7.43
N ARG A 535 -3.84 20.72 -8.32
CA ARG A 535 -4.79 20.05 -9.24
C ARG A 535 -5.85 19.27 -8.45
N TYR A 536 -5.43 18.50 -7.47
CA TYR A 536 -6.32 17.75 -6.58
C TYR A 536 -7.33 18.65 -5.85
N ASN A 537 -6.88 19.81 -5.37
CA ASN A 537 -7.77 20.75 -4.65
C ASN A 537 -8.74 21.51 -5.58
N LYS A 538 -8.44 21.60 -6.89
CA LYS A 538 -9.32 22.24 -7.87
C LYS A 538 -10.35 21.29 -8.49
N ALA A 539 -10.10 19.97 -8.44
CA ALA A 539 -11.02 18.94 -8.91
C ALA A 539 -12.16 18.72 -7.90
#